data_11e96699c7876fc3cc6310d12d6274cc
#
_entry.id   11e96699c7876fc3cc6310d12d6274cc
#
_cell.length_a   1.000
_cell.length_b   1.000
_cell.length_c   1.000
_cell.angle_alpha   90.00
_cell.angle_beta   90.00
_cell.angle_gamma   90.00
#
_symmetry.space_group_name_H-M   'P 1'
#
loop_
_entity.id
_entity.type
_entity.pdbx_description
1 polymer ?
#
loop_
_entity_poly.entity_id
_entity_poly.type
_entity_poly.pdbx_seq_one_letter_code
_entity_poly.pdbx_strand_id
1 'polypeptide(L)'
;SDTYEYFSFSGDNTVHSDFRRKDDTSSSWCNCYDSSNSDAGFYIQVYGTSEHNNTSGSYCGRRSYYFSEDTTWYMWNLVYETYGKEKYTAAYLIASPQGSIYDDFDCWWSPDNGSGITWDEER
;
A
#
# COMPACT_ATOMS: atom_id res chain seq x y z
N SER A 1 3.72 3.52 13.04
CA SER A 1 3.84 4.91 12.60
C SER A 1 3.84 5.00 11.08
N ASP A 2 3.44 6.14 10.56
CA ASP A 2 3.34 6.35 9.13
C ASP A 2 4.70 6.64 8.54
N THR A 3 4.96 6.10 7.36
CA THR A 3 6.21 6.31 6.63
C THR A 3 5.89 6.91 5.28
N TYR A 4 6.73 7.84 4.87
CA TYR A 4 6.63 8.50 3.57
C TYR A 4 7.02 7.54 2.46
N GLU A 5 6.21 7.50 1.40
CA GLU A 5 6.49 6.81 0.15
C GLU A 5 6.24 7.75 -1.02
N TYR A 6 7.12 7.70 -1.97
CA TYR A 6 7.00 8.47 -3.20
C TYR A 6 6.73 7.53 -4.36
N PHE A 7 5.54 7.64 -4.98
CA PHE A 7 5.19 6.85 -6.14
C PHE A 7 5.26 7.73 -7.39
N SER A 8 6.18 7.39 -8.29
CA SER A 8 6.39 8.13 -9.53
C SER A 8 6.03 7.24 -10.71
N PHE A 9 5.11 7.70 -11.54
CA PHE A 9 4.68 6.99 -12.74
C PHE A 9 5.15 7.72 -13.98
N SER A 10 5.71 6.96 -14.93
CA SER A 10 6.18 7.48 -16.22
C SER A 10 5.67 6.60 -17.35
N GLY A 11 4.35 6.51 -17.48
CA GLY A 11 3.64 5.66 -18.41
C GLY A 11 2.72 4.70 -17.67
N ASP A 12 2.84 3.41 -17.97
CA ASP A 12 2.02 2.36 -17.34
C ASP A 12 2.83 1.46 -16.38
N ASN A 13 3.97 1.93 -15.92
CA ASN A 13 4.86 1.16 -15.06
C ASN A 13 4.24 0.93 -13.68
N THR A 14 4.44 -0.26 -13.15
CA THR A 14 4.10 -0.61 -11.76
C THR A 14 5.28 -0.34 -10.86
N VAL A 15 5.02 0.20 -9.66
CA VAL A 15 6.06 0.49 -8.67
C VAL A 15 5.68 -0.16 -7.33
N HIS A 16 6.63 -0.26 -6.41
CA HIS A 16 6.36 -0.81 -5.09
C HIS A 16 6.91 0.08 -3.99
N SER A 17 6.33 -0.03 -2.80
CA SER A 17 6.79 0.64 -1.60
C SER A 17 8.00 -0.05 -0.99
N ASP A 18 8.59 0.57 0.04
CA ASP A 18 9.47 -0.11 0.96
C ASP A 18 8.71 -1.22 1.72
N PHE A 19 9.47 -2.14 2.29
CA PHE A 19 8.94 -3.25 3.09
C PHE A 19 8.87 -2.82 4.54
N ARG A 20 7.73 -3.08 5.18
CA ARG A 20 7.53 -2.68 6.57
C ARG A 20 6.92 -3.82 7.36
N ARG A 21 7.39 -3.99 8.59
CA ARG A 21 6.94 -5.08 9.46
C ARG A 21 5.45 -4.97 9.75
N LYS A 22 4.75 -6.09 9.56
CA LYS A 22 3.34 -6.24 9.91
C LYS A 22 3.26 -6.93 11.26
N ASP A 23 2.76 -6.23 12.29
CA ASP A 23 2.79 -6.70 13.68
C ASP A 23 1.45 -7.21 14.20
N ASP A 24 0.35 -6.94 13.52
CA ASP A 24 -0.98 -7.39 13.94
C ASP A 24 -1.92 -7.61 12.75
N THR A 25 -3.17 -7.98 13.05
CA THR A 25 -4.18 -8.28 12.04
C THR A 25 -4.95 -7.06 11.56
N SER A 26 -4.58 -5.86 11.99
CA SER A 26 -5.30 -4.65 11.59
C SER A 26 -5.08 -4.32 10.11
N SER A 27 -6.02 -3.56 9.54
CA SER A 27 -5.90 -3.06 8.17
C SER A 27 -4.72 -2.11 8.04
N SER A 28 -4.06 -2.14 6.90
CA SER A 28 -3.01 -1.17 6.58
C SER A 28 -3.64 0.17 6.21
N TRP A 29 -3.01 1.25 6.61
CA TRP A 29 -3.50 2.60 6.34
C TRP A 29 -2.60 3.28 5.32
N CYS A 30 -3.21 4.01 4.38
CA CYS A 30 -2.44 4.79 3.40
C CYS A 30 -3.22 6.04 3.00
N ASN A 31 -2.52 7.18 2.99
CA ASN A 31 -2.99 8.41 2.40
C ASN A 31 -2.05 8.79 1.26
N CYS A 32 -2.61 9.13 0.10
CA CYS A 32 -1.85 9.60 -1.04
C CYS A 32 -2.35 10.98 -1.46
N TYR A 33 -1.40 11.83 -1.83
CA TYR A 33 -1.66 13.19 -2.25
C TYR A 33 -0.93 13.49 -3.57
N ASP A 34 -1.63 14.09 -4.50
CA ASP A 34 -1.08 14.56 -5.77
C ASP A 34 -0.94 16.07 -5.74
N SER A 35 0.30 16.56 -5.56
CA SER A 35 0.58 18.00 -5.49
C SER A 35 0.42 18.70 -6.84
N SER A 36 0.39 17.96 -7.94
CA SER A 36 0.16 18.53 -9.28
C SER A 36 -1.31 18.83 -9.53
N ASN A 37 -2.21 18.35 -8.67
CA ASN A 37 -3.65 18.55 -8.78
C ASN A 37 -4.20 18.06 -10.14
N SER A 38 -3.67 16.95 -10.62
CA SER A 38 -4.13 16.33 -11.87
C SER A 38 -5.28 15.37 -11.58
N ASP A 39 -5.96 14.93 -12.64
CA ASP A 39 -7.01 13.91 -12.54
C ASP A 39 -6.44 12.48 -12.56
N ALA A 40 -5.12 12.33 -12.51
CA ALA A 40 -4.48 11.02 -12.56
C ALA A 40 -4.80 10.20 -11.30
N GLY A 41 -4.92 8.91 -11.47
CA GLY A 41 -5.15 7.98 -10.37
C GLY A 41 -4.40 6.68 -10.58
N PHE A 42 -4.33 5.91 -9.50
CA PHE A 42 -3.65 4.62 -9.51
C PHE A 42 -4.29 3.70 -8.48
N TYR A 43 -3.92 2.41 -8.56
CA TYR A 43 -4.43 1.38 -7.65
C TYR A 43 -3.31 0.85 -6.77
N ILE A 44 -3.62 0.59 -5.51
CA ILE A 44 -2.72 -0.12 -4.60
C ILE A 44 -3.29 -1.48 -4.28
N GLN A 45 -2.41 -2.49 -4.27
CA GLN A 45 -2.68 -3.82 -3.73
C GLN A 45 -1.68 -4.11 -2.61
N VAL A 46 -2.14 -4.77 -1.54
CA VAL A 46 -1.29 -5.10 -0.40
C VAL A 46 -0.70 -6.49 -0.58
N TYR A 47 0.62 -6.56 -0.54
CA TYR A 47 1.39 -7.80 -0.64
C TYR A 47 2.12 -8.08 0.67
N GLY A 48 2.44 -9.33 0.89
CA GLY A 48 3.22 -9.76 2.05
C GLY A 48 4.38 -10.64 1.67
N THR A 49 5.38 -10.67 2.52
CA THR A 49 6.57 -11.51 2.35
C THR A 49 7.14 -11.89 3.71
N SER A 50 7.91 -12.98 3.74
CA SER A 50 8.70 -13.37 4.91
C SER A 50 10.11 -12.76 4.89
N GLU A 51 10.41 -11.87 3.95
CA GLU A 51 11.72 -11.23 3.77
C GLU A 51 11.58 -9.72 3.65
N HIS A 52 12.60 -8.98 4.13
CA HIS A 52 12.55 -7.52 4.19
C HIS A 52 12.68 -6.80 2.85
N ASN A 53 13.19 -7.45 1.84
CA ASN A 53 13.60 -6.79 0.60
C ASN A 53 13.34 -7.60 -0.65
N ASN A 54 12.31 -8.46 -0.62
CA ASN A 54 12.02 -9.37 -1.71
C ASN A 54 10.59 -9.16 -2.21
N THR A 55 10.45 -8.72 -3.46
CA THR A 55 9.16 -8.50 -4.11
C THR A 55 8.53 -9.80 -4.65
N SER A 56 9.10 -10.97 -4.38
CA SER A 56 8.52 -12.25 -4.74
C SER A 56 7.46 -12.75 -3.75
N GLY A 57 7.00 -11.89 -2.86
CA GLY A 57 5.92 -12.20 -1.93
C GLY A 57 4.59 -12.44 -2.62
N SER A 58 3.54 -12.63 -1.84
CA SER A 58 2.21 -12.97 -2.35
C SER A 58 1.21 -11.85 -2.09
N TYR A 59 0.22 -11.77 -2.98
CA TYR A 59 -0.93 -10.90 -2.79
C TYR A 59 -1.71 -11.35 -1.57
N CYS A 60 -1.89 -10.45 -0.60
CA CYS A 60 -2.57 -10.74 0.65
C CYS A 60 -3.84 -9.93 0.83
N GLY A 61 -4.24 -9.18 -0.18
CA GLY A 61 -5.48 -8.42 -0.15
C GLY A 61 -6.64 -9.15 -0.80
N ARG A 62 -7.77 -8.44 -0.94
CA ARG A 62 -8.96 -8.95 -1.62
C ARG A 62 -9.48 -8.00 -2.69
N ARG A 63 -8.85 -6.85 -2.84
CA ARG A 63 -9.22 -5.85 -3.85
C ARG A 63 -8.07 -4.90 -4.12
N SER A 64 -8.19 -4.15 -5.22
CA SER A 64 -7.35 -3.00 -5.50
C SER A 64 -8.03 -1.75 -4.96
N TYR A 65 -7.25 -0.81 -4.41
CA TYR A 65 -7.73 0.42 -3.82
C TYR A 65 -7.36 1.58 -4.73
N TYR A 66 -8.36 2.36 -5.15
CA TYR A 66 -8.13 3.49 -6.04
C TYR A 66 -7.70 4.72 -5.25
N PHE A 67 -6.61 5.32 -5.68
CA PHE A 67 -6.06 6.55 -5.11
C PHE A 67 -5.97 7.62 -6.19
N SER A 68 -6.35 8.83 -5.82
CA SER A 68 -6.13 10.03 -6.60
C SER A 68 -5.71 11.14 -5.65
N GLU A 69 -5.91 12.41 -6.01
CA GLU A 69 -5.60 13.50 -5.08
C GLU A 69 -6.31 13.32 -3.75
N ASP A 70 -5.54 13.35 -2.66
CA ASP A 70 -6.01 13.33 -1.27
C ASP A 70 -6.98 12.19 -0.97
N THR A 71 -6.56 10.98 -1.25
CA THR A 71 -7.34 9.77 -0.97
C THR A 71 -6.72 9.02 0.20
N THR A 72 -7.56 8.54 1.10
CA THR A 72 -7.15 7.74 2.26
C THR A 72 -7.95 6.45 2.30
N TRP A 73 -7.24 5.33 2.52
CA TRP A 73 -7.86 4.02 2.68
C TRP A 73 -7.31 3.30 3.90
N TYR A 74 -8.19 2.58 4.61
CA TYR A 74 -7.83 1.41 5.41
C TYR A 74 -8.00 0.20 4.52
N MET A 75 -6.95 -0.64 4.43
CA MET A 75 -6.89 -1.73 3.46
C MET A 75 -6.78 -3.07 4.18
N TRP A 76 -7.85 -3.86 4.12
CA TRP A 76 -7.87 -5.19 4.70
C TRP A 76 -6.84 -6.09 4.00
N ASN A 77 -6.10 -6.88 4.77
CA ASN A 77 -5.17 -7.85 4.22
C ASN A 77 -4.87 -8.97 5.22
N LEU A 78 -4.30 -10.04 4.70
CA LEU A 78 -3.93 -11.24 5.45
C LEU A 78 -2.40 -11.42 5.55
N VAL A 79 -1.64 -10.33 5.53
CA VAL A 79 -0.17 -10.42 5.63
C VAL A 79 0.25 -11.06 6.93
N TYR A 80 -0.30 -10.60 8.06
CA TYR A 80 0.05 -11.14 9.36
C TYR A 80 -0.38 -12.61 9.51
N GLU A 81 -1.58 -12.94 9.07
CA GLU A 81 -2.11 -14.30 9.12
C GLU A 81 -1.30 -15.27 8.24
N THR A 82 -0.76 -14.78 7.14
CA THR A 82 0.02 -15.59 6.20
C THR A 82 1.47 -15.77 6.66
N TYR A 83 2.09 -14.70 7.12
CA TYR A 83 3.54 -14.67 7.40
C TYR A 83 3.88 -14.36 8.85
N GLY A 84 2.91 -14.14 9.73
CA GLY A 84 3.14 -13.65 11.09
C GLY A 84 4.00 -14.54 11.98
N LYS A 85 4.19 -15.79 11.61
CA LYS A 85 5.07 -16.73 12.32
C LYS A 85 6.51 -16.65 11.86
N GLU A 86 6.78 -15.96 10.77
CA GLU A 86 8.11 -15.85 10.21
C GLU A 86 8.90 -14.74 10.90
N LYS A 87 10.22 -14.89 10.89
CA LYS A 87 11.10 -13.92 11.55
C LYS A 87 10.98 -12.52 10.95
N TYR A 88 10.69 -12.43 9.67
CA TYR A 88 10.66 -11.17 8.93
C TYR A 88 9.33 -11.01 8.17
N THR A 89 8.24 -10.95 8.92
CA THR A 89 6.92 -10.65 8.35
C THR A 89 6.89 -9.21 7.90
N ALA A 90 6.67 -8.98 6.62
CA ALA A 90 6.59 -7.63 6.09
C ALA A 90 5.44 -7.47 5.11
N ALA A 91 4.81 -6.30 5.13
CA ALA A 91 3.89 -5.84 4.11
C ALA A 91 4.61 -4.90 3.16
N TYR A 92 4.18 -4.87 1.92
CA TYR A 92 4.57 -3.86 0.94
C TYR A 92 3.40 -3.59 0.01
N LEU A 93 3.44 -2.42 -0.62
CA LEU A 93 2.38 -1.97 -1.50
C LEU A 93 2.86 -2.07 -2.94
N ILE A 94 1.99 -2.60 -3.82
CA ILE A 94 2.21 -2.56 -5.26
C ILE A 94 1.25 -1.50 -5.80
N ALA A 95 1.80 -0.50 -6.49
CA ALA A 95 1.03 0.60 -7.05
C ALA A 95 1.07 0.53 -8.58
N SER A 96 -0.11 0.51 -9.19
CA SER A 96 -0.27 0.38 -10.65
C SER A 96 -1.12 1.54 -11.17
N PRO A 97 -0.67 2.29 -12.19
CA PRO A 97 -1.40 3.45 -12.67
C PRO A 97 -2.69 3.04 -13.37
N GLN A 98 -3.69 3.92 -13.33
CA GLN A 98 -4.88 3.77 -14.14
C GLN A 98 -4.58 4.32 -15.54
N GLY A 99 -4.35 3.42 -16.49
CA GLY A 99 -3.89 3.78 -17.81
C GLY A 99 -2.42 4.21 -17.81
N SER A 100 -2.04 5.03 -18.77
CA SER A 100 -0.68 5.59 -18.87
C SER A 100 -0.69 6.99 -18.29
N ILE A 101 0.10 7.22 -17.23
CA ILE A 101 0.15 8.51 -16.55
C ILE A 101 1.60 8.96 -16.35
N TYR A 102 1.80 10.28 -16.25
CA TYR A 102 3.09 10.92 -15.98
C TYR A 102 2.87 11.82 -14.79
N ASP A 103 2.92 11.24 -13.60
CA ASP A 103 2.57 11.95 -12.38
C ASP A 103 3.24 11.30 -11.16
N ASP A 104 3.38 12.10 -10.11
CA ASP A 104 4.02 11.71 -8.86
C ASP A 104 3.03 11.90 -7.71
N PHE A 105 3.04 10.94 -6.78
CA PHE A 105 2.19 10.99 -5.60
C PHE A 105 3.04 10.90 -4.33
N ASP A 106 2.76 11.79 -3.40
CA ASP A 106 3.31 11.74 -2.06
C ASP A 106 2.36 10.95 -1.18
N CYS A 107 2.86 9.88 -0.57
CA CYS A 107 2.02 9.00 0.23
C CYS A 107 2.63 8.78 1.60
N TRP A 108 1.79 8.55 2.59
CA TRP A 108 2.19 8.08 3.91
C TRP A 108 1.42 6.82 4.20
N TRP A 109 2.10 5.82 4.74
CA TRP A 109 1.41 4.57 5.02
C TRP A 109 1.94 3.87 6.26
N SER A 110 1.10 3.01 6.82
CA SER A 110 1.45 2.17 7.95
C SER A 110 0.91 0.76 7.69
N PRO A 111 1.71 -0.30 7.90
CA PRO A 111 1.22 -1.68 7.75
C PRO A 111 0.09 -2.00 8.72
N ASP A 112 0.13 -1.41 9.92
CA ASP A 112 -0.87 -1.58 10.96
C ASP A 112 -1.48 -0.22 11.30
N ASN A 113 -2.72 -0.23 11.81
CA ASN A 113 -3.33 0.99 12.34
C ASN A 113 -3.57 0.84 13.84
N GLY A 114 -3.52 1.96 14.56
CA GLY A 114 -3.75 1.98 16.01
C GLY A 114 -5.22 2.08 16.41
N SER A 115 -6.14 2.10 15.44
CA SER A 115 -7.56 2.34 15.69
C SER A 115 -8.41 1.06 15.78
N GLY A 116 -7.80 -0.11 15.64
CA GLY A 116 -8.49 -1.39 15.69
C GLY A 116 -9.32 -1.72 14.46
N ILE A 117 -9.15 -0.99 13.36
CA ILE A 117 -9.88 -1.21 12.11
C ILE A 117 -9.31 -2.46 11.43
N THR A 118 -10.20 -3.43 11.11
CA THR A 118 -9.82 -4.69 10.46
C THR A 118 -10.60 -4.92 9.17
N TRP A 119 -11.16 -3.86 8.59
CA TRP A 119 -11.96 -3.90 7.36
C TRP A 119 -11.48 -2.86 6.37
N ASP A 120 -12.09 -2.83 5.17
CA ASP A 120 -11.83 -1.80 4.17
C ASP A 120 -12.66 -0.56 4.47
N GLU A 121 -12.01 0.61 4.48
CA GLU A 121 -12.71 1.87 4.70
C GLU A 121 -11.98 2.99 3.98
N GLU A 122 -12.67 3.69 3.09
CA GLU A 122 -12.17 4.91 2.47
C GLU A 122 -12.58 6.12 3.32
N ARG A 123 -11.66 7.08 3.45
CA ARG A 123 -11.95 8.30 4.22
C ARG A 123 -11.66 9.57 3.45
#